data_41fc17fbe18dfe0f6da4f23342bf6669
#
_entry.id   41fc17fbe18dfe0f6da4f23342bf6669
#
_cell.length_a   1.000
_cell.length_b   1.000
_cell.length_c   1.000
_cell.angle_alpha   90.00
_cell.angle_beta   90.00
_cell.angle_gamma   90.00
#
_symmetry.space_group_name_H-M   'P 1'
#
loop_
_entity.id
_entity.type
_entity.pdbx_description
1 polymer ?
#
loop_
_entity_poly.entity_id
_entity_poly.type
_entity_poly.pdbx_seq_one_letter_code
_entity_poly.pdbx_strand_id
1 'polypeptide(L)'
;KVAFATQDLKRVDAHFGWAKNIAIYEVEPEGHALLEAVQFDGDLQEDGNEDKLAPKIEAIRDCAILYVAAIGGSGAARVVANNIHPIKVNQPEEIADLLVKLSGVLQGSPPPWLRKAMLKGKERVLDFEEDA
;
A
#
# COMPACT_ATOMS: atom_id res chain seq x y z
N LYS A 1 -1.41 3.32 -7.20
CA LYS A 1 -2.24 3.10 -6.02
C LYS A 1 -1.39 2.91 -4.79
N VAL A 2 -1.85 3.42 -3.69
CA VAL A 2 -1.13 3.36 -2.42
C VAL A 2 -2.06 2.79 -1.37
N ALA A 3 -1.56 1.82 -0.61
CA ALA A 3 -2.34 1.14 0.41
C ALA A 3 -1.87 1.54 1.80
N PHE A 4 -2.81 1.65 2.73
CA PHE A 4 -2.50 2.03 4.11
C PHE A 4 -3.14 1.02 5.06
N ALA A 5 -2.33 0.37 5.90
CA ALA A 5 -2.83 -0.59 6.89
C ALA A 5 -3.33 0.19 8.09
N THR A 6 -4.59 0.03 8.45
CA THR A 6 -5.18 0.89 9.43
C THR A 6 -6.28 0.18 10.22
N GLN A 7 -6.47 0.58 11.48
CA GLN A 7 -7.57 0.06 12.26
C GLN A 7 -8.77 0.99 12.22
N ASP A 8 -8.55 2.29 12.03
CA ASP A 8 -9.61 3.24 12.11
C ASP A 8 -9.87 4.02 10.83
N LEU A 9 -9.17 3.68 9.76
CA LEU A 9 -9.28 4.35 8.47
C LEU A 9 -8.82 5.81 8.49
N LYS A 10 -8.17 6.23 9.56
CA LYS A 10 -7.66 7.58 9.66
C LYS A 10 -6.16 7.61 9.80
N ARG A 11 -5.57 6.62 10.46
CA ARG A 11 -4.14 6.60 10.71
C ARG A 11 -3.52 5.29 10.32
N VAL A 12 -2.26 5.33 9.97
CA VAL A 12 -1.50 4.11 9.74
C VAL A 12 -1.06 3.66 11.12
N ASP A 13 -1.84 2.76 11.69
CA ASP A 13 -1.60 2.32 13.05
C ASP A 13 -1.71 0.81 13.19
N ALA A 14 -1.56 0.07 12.12
CA ALA A 14 -1.75 -1.36 12.17
C ALA A 14 -0.57 -2.14 11.67
N HIS A 15 -0.28 -3.25 12.35
CA HIS A 15 0.61 -4.28 11.84
C HIS A 15 -0.10 -4.91 10.64
N PHE A 16 0.64 -5.18 9.58
CA PHE A 16 0.01 -5.65 8.35
C PHE A 16 -0.82 -6.91 8.57
N GLY A 17 -0.32 -7.86 9.33
CA GLY A 17 -1.03 -9.11 9.55
C GLY A 17 -2.28 -8.97 10.41
N TRP A 18 -2.38 -7.87 11.18
CA TRP A 18 -3.49 -7.69 12.07
C TRP A 18 -4.40 -6.53 11.69
N ALA A 19 -4.17 -5.93 10.54
CA ALA A 19 -4.93 -4.77 10.14
C ALA A 19 -6.40 -5.15 9.89
N LYS A 20 -7.31 -4.42 10.46
CA LYS A 20 -8.72 -4.65 10.21
C LYS A 20 -9.14 -4.04 8.89
N ASN A 21 -8.45 -3.05 8.44
CA ASN A 21 -8.77 -2.38 7.19
C ASN A 21 -7.53 -2.04 6.42
N ILE A 22 -7.65 -2.01 5.11
CA ILE A 22 -6.62 -1.46 4.25
C ILE A 22 -7.31 -0.44 3.37
N ALA A 23 -6.88 0.81 3.45
CA ALA A 23 -7.43 1.87 2.63
C ALA A 23 -6.55 2.02 1.40
N ILE A 24 -7.14 2.04 0.22
CA ILE A 24 -6.41 2.13 -1.03
C ILE A 24 -6.78 3.44 -1.72
N TYR A 25 -5.75 4.23 -2.01
CA TYR A 25 -5.93 5.53 -2.63
C TYR A 25 -5.23 5.60 -3.97
N GLU A 26 -5.81 6.35 -4.87
CA GLU A 26 -5.11 6.72 -6.08
C GLU A 26 -4.41 8.02 -5.77
N VAL A 27 -3.10 8.12 -6.01
CA VAL A 27 -2.33 9.31 -5.68
C VAL A 27 -1.64 9.82 -6.93
N GLU A 28 -1.78 11.10 -7.18
CA GLU A 28 -1.17 11.75 -8.31
C GLU A 28 -0.57 13.06 -7.84
N PRO A 29 0.30 13.69 -8.64
CA PRO A 29 0.86 14.98 -8.20
C PRO A 29 -0.21 16.01 -7.89
N GLU A 30 -1.35 15.93 -8.58
CA GLU A 30 -2.39 16.92 -8.39
C GLU A 30 -3.29 16.61 -7.22
N GLY A 31 -3.26 15.42 -6.68
CA GLY A 31 -4.13 15.10 -5.56
C GLY A 31 -4.31 13.62 -5.36
N HIS A 32 -5.35 13.26 -4.64
CA HIS A 32 -5.57 11.87 -4.32
C HIS A 32 -7.06 11.62 -4.14
N ALA A 33 -7.46 10.36 -4.23
CA ALA A 33 -8.85 9.96 -4.03
C ALA A 33 -8.90 8.56 -3.45
N LEU A 34 -9.79 8.35 -2.50
CA LEU A 34 -9.98 7.01 -1.92
C LEU A 34 -10.68 6.14 -2.94
N LEU A 35 -10.07 5.02 -3.26
CA LEU A 35 -10.66 4.08 -4.18
C LEU A 35 -11.45 3.01 -3.44
N GLU A 36 -10.92 2.51 -2.35
CA GLU A 36 -11.53 1.39 -1.68
C GLU A 36 -11.03 1.26 -0.27
N ALA A 37 -11.88 0.87 0.65
CA ALA A 37 -11.48 0.51 2.00
C ALA A 37 -11.84 -0.95 2.19
N VAL A 38 -10.86 -1.83 2.18
CA VAL A 38 -11.10 -3.25 2.28
C VAL A 38 -11.08 -3.65 3.74
N GLN A 39 -12.13 -4.31 4.20
CA GLN A 39 -12.24 -4.70 5.58
C GLN A 39 -11.93 -6.17 5.74
N PHE A 40 -11.21 -6.53 6.77
CA PHE A 40 -10.87 -7.91 7.05
C PHE A 40 -11.46 -8.30 8.40
N ASP A 41 -12.08 -9.43 8.45
CA ASP A 41 -12.75 -9.84 9.65
C ASP A 41 -11.78 -10.19 10.73
N GLY A 42 -12.23 -10.10 11.92
CA GLY A 42 -11.35 -10.16 13.01
C GLY A 42 -10.87 -11.47 13.47
N ASP A 43 -11.23 -12.52 12.83
CA ASP A 43 -10.77 -13.76 13.29
C ASP A 43 -9.45 -14.11 12.83
N LEU A 44 -8.76 -13.18 12.26
CA LEU A 44 -7.52 -13.51 11.67
C LEU A 44 -6.57 -14.16 12.61
N GLN A 45 -6.68 -13.88 13.85
CA GLN A 45 -5.63 -14.34 14.67
C GLN A 45 -5.81 -15.71 15.14
N GLU A 46 -6.94 -16.35 14.90
CA GLU A 46 -6.90 -17.44 15.60
C GLU A 46 -6.74 -18.60 15.07
N ASP A 47 -6.88 -18.82 13.99
CA ASP A 47 -6.94 -20.13 13.66
C ASP A 47 -5.66 -20.66 13.29
N GLY A 48 -4.65 -20.25 13.54
CA GLY A 48 -3.48 -20.89 13.16
C GLY A 48 -3.42 -21.22 11.72
N ASN A 49 -4.36 -20.88 11.00
CA ASN A 49 -4.30 -21.19 9.65
C ASN A 49 -3.44 -20.23 9.09
N GLU A 50 -2.63 -20.68 8.28
CA GLU A 50 -1.60 -20.01 7.98
C GLU A 50 -1.72 -18.96 7.06
N ASP A 51 -2.54 -18.94 6.24
CA ASP A 51 -2.41 -17.98 5.19
C ASP A 51 -3.33 -16.82 5.37
N LYS A 52 -3.23 -16.16 6.52
CA LYS A 52 -3.97 -14.98 6.78
C LYS A 52 -3.56 -13.84 5.91
N LEU A 53 -2.35 -13.90 5.38
CA LEU A 53 -1.84 -12.80 4.60
C LEU A 53 -2.35 -12.82 3.15
N ALA A 54 -2.73 -13.98 2.67
CA ALA A 54 -3.13 -14.09 1.26
C ALA A 54 -4.23 -13.13 0.86
N PRO A 55 -5.33 -12.98 1.61
CA PRO A 55 -6.36 -12.05 1.18
C PRO A 55 -5.86 -10.61 1.21
N LYS A 56 -4.97 -10.28 2.14
CA LYS A 56 -4.45 -8.92 2.20
C LYS A 56 -3.53 -8.63 1.02
N ILE A 57 -2.68 -9.59 0.68
CA ILE A 57 -1.80 -9.44 -0.47
C ILE A 57 -2.64 -9.30 -1.74
N GLU A 58 -3.69 -10.10 -1.85
CA GLU A 58 -4.52 -10.05 -3.04
C GLU A 58 -5.19 -8.69 -3.16
N ALA A 59 -5.61 -8.10 -2.05
CA ALA A 59 -6.29 -6.83 -2.07
C ALA A 59 -5.38 -5.70 -2.56
N ILE A 60 -4.06 -5.82 -2.33
CA ILE A 60 -3.16 -4.74 -2.66
C ILE A 60 -2.27 -5.06 -3.85
N ARG A 61 -2.55 -6.13 -4.58
CA ARG A 61 -1.66 -6.56 -5.64
C ARG A 61 -1.30 -5.50 -6.66
N ASP A 62 -2.19 -4.61 -6.97
CA ASP A 62 -1.91 -3.58 -7.95
C ASP A 62 -1.51 -2.26 -7.31
N CYS A 63 -1.22 -2.27 -6.01
CA CYS A 63 -0.71 -1.06 -5.38
C CYS A 63 0.80 -0.97 -5.55
N ALA A 64 1.31 0.23 -5.55
CA ALA A 64 2.74 0.46 -5.67
C ALA A 64 3.42 0.57 -4.32
N ILE A 65 2.72 1.06 -3.31
CA ILE A 65 3.28 1.34 -2.01
C ILE A 65 2.31 0.86 -0.94
N LEU A 66 2.85 0.33 0.15
CA LEU A 66 2.06 -0.08 1.31
C LEU A 66 2.65 0.56 2.54
N TYR A 67 1.86 1.39 3.25
CA TYR A 67 2.28 1.96 4.52
C TYR A 67 1.76 1.09 5.66
N VAL A 68 2.61 0.77 6.62
CA VAL A 68 2.25 -0.08 7.75
C VAL A 68 2.89 0.44 9.02
N ALA A 69 2.31 0.12 10.18
CA ALA A 69 2.96 0.40 11.44
C ALA A 69 4.00 -0.66 11.75
N ALA A 70 3.79 -1.87 11.28
CA ALA A 70 4.73 -2.96 11.44
C ALA A 70 4.39 -4.06 10.46
N ILE A 71 5.36 -4.88 10.10
CA ILE A 71 5.11 -5.98 9.20
C ILE A 71 6.15 -7.05 9.50
N GLY A 72 5.73 -8.29 9.53
CA GLY A 72 6.64 -9.41 9.78
C GLY A 72 7.45 -9.73 8.55
N GLY A 73 8.51 -10.54 8.72
CA GLY A 73 9.38 -10.87 7.62
C GLY A 73 8.69 -11.58 6.47
N SER A 74 7.78 -12.49 6.80
CA SER A 74 7.06 -13.21 5.75
C SER A 74 6.16 -12.27 4.96
N GLY A 75 5.47 -11.37 5.66
CA GLY A 75 4.61 -10.42 4.97
C GLY A 75 5.42 -9.46 4.12
N ALA A 76 6.54 -8.99 4.64
CA ALA A 76 7.39 -8.08 3.90
C ALA A 76 7.92 -8.74 2.63
N ALA A 77 8.32 -10.01 2.73
CA ALA A 77 8.83 -10.72 1.57
C ALA A 77 7.75 -10.86 0.49
N ARG A 78 6.52 -11.13 0.89
CA ARG A 78 5.44 -11.27 -0.07
C ARG A 78 5.11 -9.93 -0.72
N VAL A 79 5.13 -8.86 0.06
CA VAL A 79 4.84 -7.54 -0.46
C VAL A 79 5.89 -7.17 -1.51
N VAL A 80 7.15 -7.38 -1.19
CA VAL A 80 8.22 -7.06 -2.12
C VAL A 80 8.14 -7.95 -3.36
N ALA A 81 7.80 -9.23 -3.17
CA ALA A 81 7.69 -10.14 -4.30
C ALA A 81 6.59 -9.72 -5.28
N ASN A 82 5.62 -8.94 -4.82
CA ASN A 82 4.58 -8.44 -5.69
C ASN A 82 4.89 -7.03 -6.19
N ASN A 83 6.14 -6.60 -6.03
CA ASN A 83 6.58 -5.28 -6.50
C ASN A 83 5.86 -4.15 -5.79
N ILE A 84 5.54 -4.35 -4.52
CA ILE A 84 4.94 -3.31 -3.70
C ILE A 84 6.02 -2.86 -2.74
N HIS A 85 6.18 -1.55 -2.57
CA HIS A 85 7.22 -1.01 -1.72
C HIS A 85 6.65 -0.77 -0.31
N PRO A 86 7.09 -1.53 0.69
CA PRO A 86 6.55 -1.34 2.04
C PRO A 86 7.26 -0.19 2.75
N ILE A 87 6.50 0.65 3.43
CA ILE A 87 7.06 1.74 4.21
C ILE A 87 6.49 1.64 5.60
N LYS A 88 7.38 1.52 6.59
CA LYS A 88 6.98 1.41 7.97
C LYS A 88 7.01 2.78 8.59
N VAL A 89 5.92 3.17 9.27
CA VAL A 89 5.92 4.41 10.02
C VAL A 89 6.36 4.11 11.45
N ASN A 90 7.09 5.02 12.08
CA ASN A 90 7.62 4.77 13.40
C ASN A 90 6.59 5.01 14.48
N GLN A 91 5.55 5.73 14.19
CA GLN A 91 4.47 5.98 15.11
C GLN A 91 3.23 6.20 14.28
N PRO A 92 2.05 6.11 14.85
CA PRO A 92 0.84 6.29 14.06
C PRO A 92 0.84 7.65 13.37
N GLU A 93 0.56 7.65 12.09
CA GLU A 93 0.53 8.88 11.32
C GLU A 93 -0.77 8.95 10.56
N GLU A 94 -1.28 10.16 10.40
CA GLU A 94 -2.54 10.35 9.70
C GLU A 94 -2.38 10.05 8.23
N ILE A 95 -3.30 9.29 7.69
CA ILE A 95 -3.27 8.97 6.26
C ILE A 95 -3.34 10.27 5.45
N ALA A 96 -4.14 11.24 5.90
CA ALA A 96 -4.24 12.50 5.18
C ALA A 96 -2.90 13.21 5.08
N ASP A 97 -2.10 13.17 6.14
CA ASP A 97 -0.80 13.82 6.12
C ASP A 97 0.16 13.10 5.19
N LEU A 98 0.11 11.77 5.19
CA LEU A 98 0.98 11.01 4.31
C LEU A 98 0.63 11.24 2.86
N LEU A 99 -0.66 11.38 2.56
CA LEU A 99 -1.09 11.62 1.19
C LEU A 99 -0.61 13.00 0.71
N VAL A 100 -0.66 14.00 1.58
CA VAL A 100 -0.18 15.33 1.22
C VAL A 100 1.32 15.30 0.96
N LYS A 101 2.07 14.60 1.82
CA LYS A 101 3.51 14.51 1.63
C LYS A 101 3.85 13.80 0.34
N LEU A 102 3.13 12.73 0.04
CA LEU A 102 3.42 11.94 -1.15
C LEU A 102 3.13 12.75 -2.41
N SER A 103 1.99 13.44 -2.45
CA SER A 103 1.68 14.27 -3.59
C SER A 103 2.72 15.38 -3.77
N GLY A 104 3.18 15.94 -2.66
CA GLY A 104 4.20 16.98 -2.73
C GLY A 104 5.50 16.47 -3.31
N VAL A 105 5.90 15.24 -2.94
CA VAL A 105 7.11 14.67 -3.49
C VAL A 105 6.93 14.40 -4.98
N LEU A 106 5.75 13.94 -5.38
CA LEU A 106 5.49 13.67 -6.79
C LEU A 106 5.49 14.94 -7.62
N GLN A 107 5.09 16.06 -7.04
CA GLN A 107 5.12 17.33 -7.77
C GLN A 107 6.53 17.85 -7.95
N GLY A 108 7.42 17.48 -7.05
CA GLY A 108 8.79 17.96 -7.13
C GLY A 108 9.66 16.98 -7.90
N SER A 109 10.69 16.47 -7.24
CA SER A 109 11.61 15.54 -7.88
C SER A 109 11.59 14.23 -7.13
N PRO A 110 10.66 13.37 -7.43
CA PRO A 110 10.57 12.11 -6.68
C PRO A 110 11.82 11.27 -6.90
N PRO A 111 12.24 10.54 -5.88
CA PRO A 111 13.40 9.66 -6.03
C PRO A 111 13.11 8.58 -7.07
N PRO A 112 14.13 8.00 -7.65
CA PRO A 112 13.92 7.02 -8.72
C PRO A 112 13.02 5.84 -8.33
N TRP A 113 13.17 5.34 -7.11
CA TRP A 113 12.35 4.21 -6.70
C TRP A 113 10.87 4.57 -6.66
N LEU A 114 10.56 5.80 -6.25
CA LEU A 114 9.18 6.23 -6.16
C LEU A 114 8.61 6.45 -7.55
N ARG A 115 9.40 7.03 -8.41
CA ARG A 115 8.97 7.27 -9.77
C ARG A 115 8.63 5.94 -10.45
N LYS A 116 9.49 4.95 -10.26
CA LYS A 116 9.28 3.65 -10.84
C LYS A 116 8.06 2.98 -10.22
N ALA A 117 7.89 3.11 -8.90
CA ALA A 117 6.76 2.50 -8.23
C ALA A 117 5.45 3.07 -8.73
N MET A 118 5.40 4.37 -8.96
CA MET A 118 4.16 4.99 -9.38
C MET A 118 3.79 4.67 -10.82
N LEU A 119 4.71 4.05 -11.57
CA LEU A 119 4.37 3.60 -12.91
C LEU A 119 3.71 2.24 -12.90
N LYS A 120 3.67 1.58 -11.76
CA LYS A 120 3.04 0.27 -11.67
C LYS A 120 1.59 0.39 -12.10
N GLY A 121 1.14 -0.48 -12.91
CA GLY A 121 -0.18 -0.41 -13.47
C GLY A 121 -0.25 0.40 -14.74
N LYS A 122 0.63 1.37 -14.88
CA LYS A 122 0.69 2.15 -16.10
C LYS A 122 1.72 1.56 -17.04
N GLU A 123 2.66 0.81 -16.49
CA GLU A 123 3.66 0.20 -17.30
C GLU A 123 3.10 -0.69 -18.35
N ARG A 124 1.99 -1.31 -18.04
CA ARG A 124 1.40 -2.22 -19.00
C ARG A 124 1.08 -1.52 -20.29
N VAL A 125 0.62 -0.28 -20.20
CA VAL A 125 0.31 0.47 -21.40
C VAL A 125 1.58 0.82 -22.13
N LEU A 126 2.62 1.18 -21.40
CA LEU A 126 3.87 1.52 -22.04
C LEU A 126 4.51 0.33 -22.71
N ASP A 127 4.46 -0.82 -22.06
CA ASP A 127 5.01 -2.00 -22.66
C ASP A 127 4.30 -2.33 -23.94
N PHE A 128 3.00 -2.15 -23.93
CA PHE A 128 2.23 -2.47 -25.09
C PHE A 128 2.64 -1.56 -26.23
N GLU A 129 2.88 -0.32 -25.96
CA GLU A 129 3.29 0.59 -26.99
C GLU A 129 4.65 0.28 -27.51
N GLU A 130 5.52 -0.12 -26.66
CA GLU A 130 6.86 -0.42 -27.13
C GLU A 130 6.91 -1.59 -28.02
N ASP A 131 6.04 -2.52 -27.80
CA ASP A 131 6.04 -3.69 -28.63
C ASP A 131 5.50 -3.39 -29.98
N ALA A 132 4.81 -2.34 -30.10
CA ALA A 132 4.31 -1.97 -31.40
C ALA A 132 5.41 -1.29 -32.17
#